data_75906ef9a98114adcb637c91704d9c27
#
_entry.id   75906ef9a98114adcb637c91704d9c27
#
_cell.length_a   1.000
_cell.length_b   1.000
_cell.length_c   1.000
_cell.angle_alpha   90.00
_cell.angle_beta   90.00
_cell.angle_gamma   90.00
#
_symmetry.space_group_name_H-M   'P 1'
#
loop_
_entity.id
_entity.type
_entity.pdbx_description
1 polymer ?
#
loop_
_entity_poly.entity_id
_entity_poly.type
_entity_poly.pdbx_seq_one_letter_code
_entity_poly.pdbx_strand_id
1 'polypeptide(L)'
;MKDHNQHEIQMSEAFLNSAFLALSGGFQDAYTYNARNEVFCNAQTGNVVLMSQHFMAGEVTAGLGYFFPIIFFALGVWVAEKIQANYKYAQKLHWRQGVLLAEILILFTVGFLPTEYNMLANAMASFACAMQVQSFRKVNGYSYASTMCIGNLRSGTAALSVYFRERKSKQLEQAMYYFGIIFMFALGAGIGGNLSICYGTRMIWISCGFLMVSFLLMFVEKYKHFHEENGNK
;
A
#
# COMPACT_ATOMS: atom_id res chain seq x y z
N MET A 1 20.97 -13.71 -32.28
CA MET A 1 21.27 -13.11 -30.99
C MET A 1 20.00 -13.15 -30.18
N LYS A 2 19.89 -14.07 -29.20
CA LYS A 2 18.74 -14.14 -28.29
C LYS A 2 18.91 -13.03 -27.26
N ASP A 3 17.97 -12.09 -27.19
CA ASP A 3 17.89 -11.09 -26.14
C ASP A 3 17.70 -11.78 -24.78
N HIS A 4 18.79 -12.00 -24.06
CA HIS A 4 18.82 -12.47 -22.67
C HIS A 4 18.71 -11.27 -21.72
N ASN A 5 17.62 -10.50 -21.81
CA ASN A 5 17.27 -9.47 -20.82
C ASN A 5 15.84 -9.70 -20.31
N GLN A 6 15.52 -10.93 -19.89
CA GLN A 6 14.46 -11.11 -18.90
C GLN A 6 15.07 -10.71 -17.55
N HIS A 7 14.91 -9.45 -17.15
CA HIS A 7 15.08 -9.08 -15.76
C HIS A 7 14.12 -9.96 -14.94
N GLU A 8 14.66 -10.89 -14.16
CA GLU A 8 13.87 -11.67 -13.21
C GLU A 8 13.11 -10.69 -12.33
N ILE A 9 11.78 -10.76 -12.41
CA ILE A 9 10.90 -9.89 -11.64
C ILE A 9 10.98 -10.37 -10.19
N GLN A 10 11.48 -9.52 -9.30
CA GLN A 10 11.50 -9.83 -7.87
C GLN A 10 10.06 -10.05 -7.36
N MET A 11 9.84 -11.05 -6.49
CA MET A 11 8.52 -11.35 -5.92
C MET A 11 7.89 -10.12 -5.22
N SER A 12 8.70 -9.26 -4.64
CA SER A 12 8.25 -7.98 -4.09
C SER A 12 7.64 -7.02 -5.13
N GLU A 13 7.91 -7.25 -6.42
CA GLU A 13 7.35 -6.52 -7.56
C GLU A 13 6.34 -7.35 -8.37
N ALA A 14 6.12 -8.63 -8.01
CA ALA A 14 5.14 -9.49 -8.65
C ALA A 14 3.71 -8.97 -8.44
N PHE A 15 2.85 -9.18 -9.44
CA PHE A 15 1.44 -8.76 -9.36
C PHE A 15 0.72 -9.32 -8.14
N LEU A 16 0.95 -10.59 -7.80
CA LEU A 16 0.31 -11.22 -6.65
C LEU A 16 0.64 -10.50 -5.33
N ASN A 17 1.89 -10.17 -5.11
CA ASN A 17 2.32 -9.41 -3.94
C ASN A 17 1.68 -8.01 -3.93
N SER A 18 1.72 -7.31 -5.06
CA SER A 18 1.11 -5.98 -5.23
C SER A 18 -0.41 -6.01 -5.03
N ALA A 19 -1.07 -7.10 -5.40
CA ALA A 19 -2.51 -7.31 -5.20
C ALA A 19 -2.87 -7.41 -3.70
N PHE A 20 -2.10 -8.14 -2.90
CA PHE A 20 -2.32 -8.20 -1.44
C PHE A 20 -2.03 -6.86 -0.76
N LEU A 21 -1.02 -6.13 -1.21
CA LEU A 21 -0.74 -4.77 -0.72
C LEU A 21 -1.88 -3.80 -1.06
N ALA A 22 -2.44 -3.88 -2.27
CA ALA A 22 -3.57 -3.04 -2.67
C ALA A 22 -4.86 -3.41 -1.91
N LEU A 23 -5.12 -4.72 -1.73
CA LEU A 23 -6.24 -5.21 -0.93
C LEU A 23 -6.17 -4.70 0.51
N SER A 24 -4.98 -4.77 1.13
CA SER A 24 -4.71 -4.22 2.46
C SER A 24 -4.93 -2.70 2.48
N GLY A 25 -4.39 -1.96 1.52
CA GLY A 25 -4.51 -0.51 1.45
C GLY A 25 -5.96 -0.03 1.32
N GLY A 26 -6.77 -0.69 0.48
CA GLY A 26 -8.21 -0.40 0.37
C GLY A 26 -8.96 -0.71 1.66
N PHE A 27 -8.64 -1.84 2.31
CA PHE A 27 -9.21 -2.19 3.61
C PHE A 27 -8.91 -1.12 4.66
N GLN A 28 -7.66 -0.66 4.75
CA GLN A 28 -7.21 0.35 5.71
C GLN A 28 -7.90 1.70 5.50
N ASP A 29 -8.07 2.16 4.25
CA ASP A 29 -8.78 3.40 3.95
C ASP A 29 -10.26 3.33 4.38
N ALA A 30 -10.94 2.26 4.02
CA ALA A 30 -12.33 2.07 4.41
C ALA A 30 -12.50 1.87 5.93
N TYR A 31 -11.56 1.19 6.58
CA TYR A 31 -11.52 1.06 8.04
C TYR A 31 -11.36 2.41 8.73
N THR A 32 -10.37 3.21 8.34
CA THR A 32 -10.14 4.50 9.00
C THR A 32 -11.31 5.45 8.75
N TYR A 33 -11.91 5.41 7.57
CA TYR A 33 -13.08 6.20 7.26
C TYR A 33 -14.29 5.80 8.13
N ASN A 34 -14.63 4.51 8.22
CA ASN A 34 -15.84 4.06 8.87
C ASN A 34 -15.72 3.89 10.40
N ALA A 35 -14.53 3.54 10.92
CA ALA A 35 -14.32 3.24 12.33
C ALA A 35 -13.47 4.27 13.08
N ARG A 36 -12.91 5.29 12.37
CA ARG A 36 -11.94 6.25 12.93
C ARG A 36 -12.18 7.71 12.49
N ASN A 37 -13.41 8.19 12.61
CA ASN A 37 -13.81 9.59 12.37
C ASN A 37 -13.60 10.07 10.92
N GLU A 38 -13.99 9.27 9.93
CA GLU A 38 -14.07 9.66 8.51
C GLU A 38 -12.75 10.20 7.92
N VAL A 39 -11.61 9.73 8.43
CA VAL A 39 -10.28 10.09 7.96
C VAL A 39 -9.73 9.00 7.04
N PHE A 40 -9.11 9.37 5.92
CA PHE A 40 -8.41 8.42 5.05
C PHE A 40 -6.95 8.25 5.48
N CYS A 41 -6.47 7.02 5.65
CA CYS A 41 -5.06 6.80 5.93
C CYS A 41 -4.17 6.92 4.66
N ASN A 42 -4.70 6.63 3.46
CA ASN A 42 -3.99 6.69 2.19
C ASN A 42 -4.43 7.87 1.31
N ALA A 43 -5.74 8.16 1.23
CA ALA A 43 -6.31 9.16 0.32
C ALA A 43 -6.10 10.60 0.84
N GLN A 44 -4.85 11.04 0.91
CA GLN A 44 -4.46 12.33 1.50
C GLN A 44 -5.10 13.54 0.80
N THR A 45 -5.45 13.45 -0.48
CA THR A 45 -6.21 14.52 -1.16
C THR A 45 -7.54 14.79 -0.47
N GLY A 46 -8.26 13.75 -0.04
CA GLY A 46 -9.49 13.89 0.73
C GLY A 46 -9.23 14.59 2.07
N ASN A 47 -8.20 14.17 2.80
CA ASN A 47 -7.83 14.79 4.06
C ASN A 47 -7.46 16.29 3.90
N VAL A 48 -6.73 16.66 2.83
CA VAL A 48 -6.41 18.08 2.55
C VAL A 48 -7.69 18.91 2.33
N VAL A 49 -8.66 18.39 1.57
CA VAL A 49 -9.92 19.07 1.32
C VAL A 49 -10.71 19.27 2.61
N LEU A 50 -10.90 18.20 3.38
CA LEU A 50 -11.66 18.22 4.64
C LEU A 50 -10.97 19.08 5.71
N MET A 51 -9.66 18.97 5.84
CA MET A 51 -8.85 19.84 6.70
C MET A 51 -9.09 21.33 6.38
N SER A 52 -9.01 21.69 5.10
CA SER A 52 -9.17 23.08 4.67
C SER A 52 -10.57 23.61 4.95
N GLN A 53 -11.61 22.80 4.72
CA GLN A 53 -13.00 23.15 5.01
C GLN A 53 -13.21 23.41 6.50
N HIS A 54 -12.75 22.51 7.39
CA HIS A 54 -12.89 22.66 8.83
C HIS A 54 -12.12 23.88 9.37
N PHE A 55 -10.91 24.13 8.90
CA PHE A 55 -10.16 25.32 9.33
C PHE A 55 -10.84 26.63 8.89
N MET A 56 -11.38 26.68 7.67
CA MET A 56 -12.13 27.86 7.19
C MET A 56 -13.47 28.05 7.92
N ALA A 57 -14.07 26.97 8.42
CA ALA A 57 -15.27 27.03 9.26
C ALA A 57 -14.97 27.38 10.74
N GLY A 58 -13.69 27.53 11.12
CA GLY A 58 -13.27 27.77 12.49
C GLY A 58 -13.26 26.53 13.39
N GLU A 59 -13.45 25.34 12.81
CA GLU A 59 -13.49 24.05 13.53
C GLU A 59 -12.09 23.45 13.68
N VAL A 60 -11.22 24.12 14.45
CA VAL A 60 -9.80 23.81 14.53
C VAL A 60 -9.53 22.36 14.95
N THR A 61 -10.28 21.84 15.93
CA THR A 61 -10.07 20.45 16.42
C THR A 61 -10.37 19.42 15.34
N ALA A 62 -11.44 19.60 14.57
CA ALA A 62 -11.78 18.73 13.44
C ALA A 62 -10.72 18.83 12.34
N GLY A 63 -10.29 20.04 11.99
CA GLY A 63 -9.21 20.27 11.03
C GLY A 63 -7.90 19.58 11.40
N LEU A 64 -7.52 19.59 12.68
CA LEU A 64 -6.35 18.87 13.20
C LEU A 64 -6.48 17.35 13.04
N GLY A 65 -7.68 16.79 13.12
CA GLY A 65 -7.95 15.38 12.88
C GLY A 65 -7.50 14.90 11.50
N TYR A 66 -7.58 15.77 10.48
CA TYR A 66 -7.09 15.51 9.11
C TYR A 66 -5.64 15.94 8.90
N PHE A 67 -5.17 16.97 9.61
CA PHE A 67 -3.81 17.48 9.48
C PHE A 67 -2.76 16.47 9.94
N PHE A 68 -2.94 15.82 11.10
CA PHE A 68 -1.99 14.86 11.62
C PHE A 68 -1.76 13.66 10.68
N PRO A 69 -2.78 13.00 10.11
CA PRO A 69 -2.58 11.96 9.10
C PRO A 69 -1.72 12.40 7.91
N ILE A 70 -1.87 13.64 7.42
CA ILE A 70 -1.05 14.18 6.32
C ILE A 70 0.42 14.29 6.74
N ILE A 71 0.69 14.84 7.92
CA ILE A 71 2.07 14.99 8.44
C ILE A 71 2.70 13.62 8.69
N PHE A 72 1.96 12.68 9.30
CA PHE A 72 2.48 11.34 9.57
C PHE A 72 2.67 10.51 8.30
N PHE A 73 1.86 10.73 7.27
CA PHE A 73 2.09 10.16 5.95
C PHE A 73 3.42 10.68 5.36
N ALA A 74 3.68 11.98 5.40
CA ALA A 74 4.95 12.55 4.94
C ALA A 74 6.15 12.01 5.72
N LEU A 75 6.03 11.86 7.05
CA LEU A 75 7.05 11.24 7.90
C LEU A 75 7.28 9.78 7.53
N GLY A 76 6.23 9.00 7.23
CA GLY A 76 6.33 7.61 6.79
C GLY A 76 7.10 7.47 5.48
N VAL A 77 6.82 8.33 4.50
CA VAL A 77 7.59 8.41 3.25
C VAL A 77 9.07 8.69 3.54
N TRP A 78 9.35 9.69 4.37
CA TRP A 78 10.72 10.07 4.71
C TRP A 78 11.49 8.95 5.42
N VAL A 79 10.86 8.26 6.37
CA VAL A 79 11.45 7.12 7.08
C VAL A 79 11.71 5.96 6.12
N ALA A 80 10.78 5.63 5.23
CA ALA A 80 10.95 4.57 4.24
C ALA A 80 12.12 4.87 3.28
N GLU A 81 12.30 6.13 2.84
CA GLU A 81 13.46 6.54 2.04
C GLU A 81 14.77 6.37 2.81
N LYS A 82 14.81 6.71 4.09
CA LYS A 82 15.99 6.49 4.94
C LYS A 82 16.31 4.99 5.10
N ILE A 83 15.29 4.15 5.32
CA ILE A 83 15.46 2.70 5.41
C ILE A 83 15.99 2.17 4.08
N GLN A 84 15.43 2.57 2.95
CA GLN A 84 15.91 2.17 1.63
C GLN A 84 17.36 2.57 1.42
N ALA A 85 17.72 3.82 1.70
CA ALA A 85 19.09 4.33 1.49
C ALA A 85 20.14 3.55 2.29
N ASN A 86 19.82 3.18 3.55
CA ASN A 86 20.77 2.54 4.46
C ASN A 86 20.79 1.01 4.34
N TYR A 87 19.68 0.37 4.00
CA TYR A 87 19.51 -1.08 4.07
C TYR A 87 19.21 -1.76 2.73
N LYS A 88 19.26 -1.05 1.60
CA LYS A 88 18.98 -1.59 0.26
C LYS A 88 19.80 -2.85 -0.06
N TYR A 89 21.03 -2.94 0.43
CA TYR A 89 21.97 -4.02 0.17
C TYR A 89 22.15 -4.97 1.36
N ALA A 90 21.28 -4.93 2.38
CA ALA A 90 21.37 -5.81 3.54
C ALA A 90 21.10 -7.28 3.15
N GLN A 91 22.04 -8.18 3.54
CA GLN A 91 22.00 -9.59 3.12
C GLN A 91 21.00 -10.45 3.90
N LYS A 92 20.76 -10.16 5.20
CA LYS A 92 19.97 -11.05 6.07
C LYS A 92 18.45 -10.93 5.88
N LEU A 93 17.92 -9.73 5.86
CA LEU A 93 16.50 -9.45 5.66
C LEU A 93 16.38 -8.40 4.55
N HIS A 94 15.56 -8.67 3.54
CA HIS A 94 15.33 -7.65 2.51
C HIS A 94 14.63 -6.44 3.16
N TRP A 95 15.13 -5.23 2.92
CA TRP A 95 14.62 -4.01 3.57
C TRP A 95 13.10 -3.83 3.45
N ARG A 96 12.50 -4.24 2.32
CA ARG A 96 11.04 -4.20 2.11
C ARG A 96 10.28 -5.12 3.06
N GLN A 97 10.84 -6.29 3.41
CA GLN A 97 10.26 -7.18 4.42
C GLN A 97 10.29 -6.53 5.82
N GLY A 98 11.39 -5.82 6.15
CA GLY A 98 11.48 -5.06 7.40
C GLY A 98 10.43 -3.96 7.51
N VAL A 99 10.21 -3.22 6.41
CA VAL A 99 9.16 -2.19 6.33
C VAL A 99 7.78 -2.81 6.52
N LEU A 100 7.50 -3.92 5.85
CA LEU A 100 6.20 -4.59 5.94
C LEU A 100 5.94 -5.15 7.34
N LEU A 101 6.96 -5.69 7.99
CA LEU A 101 6.86 -6.13 9.39
C LEU A 101 6.56 -4.96 10.33
N ALA A 102 7.24 -3.82 10.15
CA ALA A 102 6.97 -2.61 10.93
C ALA A 102 5.53 -2.12 10.73
N GLU A 103 5.02 -2.12 9.48
CA GLU A 103 3.64 -1.79 9.17
C GLU A 103 2.66 -2.71 9.90
N ILE A 104 2.87 -4.04 9.82
CA ILE A 104 2.02 -5.03 10.52
C ILE A 104 1.99 -4.75 12.03
N LEU A 105 3.13 -4.49 12.66
CA LEU A 105 3.21 -4.21 14.09
C LEU A 105 2.49 -2.92 14.47
N ILE A 106 2.62 -1.86 13.66
CA ILE A 106 1.94 -0.59 13.89
C ILE A 106 0.42 -0.79 13.78
N LEU A 107 -0.06 -1.42 12.69
CA LEU A 107 -1.49 -1.66 12.49
C LEU A 107 -2.08 -2.62 13.53
N PHE A 108 -1.31 -3.61 13.96
CA PHE A 108 -1.70 -4.50 15.04
C PHE A 108 -1.95 -3.71 16.34
N THR A 109 -1.05 -2.76 16.65
CA THR A 109 -1.20 -1.85 17.80
C THR A 109 -2.42 -0.93 17.65
N VAL A 110 -2.70 -0.42 16.43
CA VAL A 110 -3.88 0.40 16.14
C VAL A 110 -5.18 -0.32 16.50
N GLY A 111 -5.24 -1.64 16.33
CA GLY A 111 -6.43 -2.44 16.66
C GLY A 111 -6.78 -2.48 18.15
N PHE A 112 -5.84 -2.18 19.05
CA PHE A 112 -6.08 -2.06 20.49
C PHE A 112 -6.48 -0.66 20.94
N LEU A 113 -6.27 0.37 20.10
CA LEU A 113 -6.60 1.74 20.50
C LEU A 113 -8.11 1.94 20.52
N PRO A 114 -8.66 2.40 21.65
CA PRO A 114 -10.08 2.78 21.73
C PRO A 114 -10.37 4.05 20.92
N THR A 115 -11.64 4.35 20.70
CA THR A 115 -12.09 5.43 19.81
C THR A 115 -11.71 6.84 20.29
N GLU A 116 -11.43 7.01 21.58
CA GLU A 116 -10.94 8.26 22.15
C GLU A 116 -9.56 8.66 21.58
N TYR A 117 -8.79 7.68 21.07
CA TYR A 117 -7.48 7.87 20.45
C TYR A 117 -7.53 7.80 18.91
N ASN A 118 -8.67 8.08 18.29
CA ASN A 118 -8.80 7.98 16.82
C ASN A 118 -7.80 8.85 16.07
N MET A 119 -7.47 10.04 16.56
CA MET A 119 -6.46 10.91 15.92
C MET A 119 -5.07 10.24 15.90
N LEU A 120 -4.66 9.60 17.00
CA LEU A 120 -3.42 8.83 17.07
C LEU A 120 -3.47 7.60 16.16
N ALA A 121 -4.60 6.85 16.19
CA ALA A 121 -4.79 5.66 15.35
C ALA A 121 -4.70 6.00 13.86
N ASN A 122 -5.32 7.11 13.41
CA ASN A 122 -5.25 7.59 12.04
C ASN A 122 -3.83 8.04 11.64
N ALA A 123 -3.14 8.76 12.53
CA ALA A 123 -1.75 9.16 12.30
C ALA A 123 -0.83 7.94 12.15
N MET A 124 -0.95 6.94 13.03
CA MET A 124 -0.19 5.68 12.96
C MET A 124 -0.51 4.90 11.68
N ALA A 125 -1.79 4.76 11.31
CA ALA A 125 -2.18 4.08 10.08
C ALA A 125 -1.63 4.81 8.84
N SER A 126 -1.74 6.14 8.78
CA SER A 126 -1.21 6.93 7.66
C SER A 126 0.32 6.82 7.55
N PHE A 127 1.03 6.80 8.66
CA PHE A 127 2.48 6.58 8.68
C PHE A 127 2.85 5.20 8.12
N ALA A 128 2.15 4.14 8.57
CA ALA A 128 2.38 2.77 8.14
C ALA A 128 2.08 2.59 6.64
N CYS A 129 0.94 3.09 6.17
CA CYS A 129 0.56 3.09 4.75
C CYS A 129 1.59 3.81 3.88
N ALA A 130 2.10 4.96 4.34
CA ALA A 130 3.09 5.73 3.60
C ALA A 130 4.40 4.96 3.43
N MET A 131 4.84 4.23 4.46
CA MET A 131 6.01 3.35 4.36
C MET A 131 5.79 2.26 3.31
N GLN A 132 4.61 1.63 3.24
CA GLN A 132 4.26 0.65 2.21
C GLN A 132 4.34 1.27 0.81
N VAL A 133 3.62 2.37 0.58
CA VAL A 133 3.55 3.03 -0.73
C VAL A 133 4.93 3.40 -1.23
N GLN A 134 5.79 3.92 -0.36
CA GLN A 134 7.14 4.33 -0.72
C GLN A 134 8.07 3.15 -0.99
N SER A 135 7.87 2.01 -0.34
CA SER A 135 8.72 0.83 -0.48
C SER A 135 8.35 -0.05 -1.68
N PHE A 136 7.07 -0.08 -2.07
CA PHE A 136 6.54 -0.94 -3.12
C PHE A 136 6.01 -0.12 -4.31
N ARG A 137 6.92 0.43 -5.10
CA ARG A 137 6.63 1.37 -6.19
C ARG A 137 6.55 0.75 -7.59
N LYS A 138 6.71 -0.58 -7.71
CA LYS A 138 6.67 -1.27 -9.00
C LYS A 138 5.78 -2.50 -8.93
N VAL A 139 5.06 -2.77 -10.01
CA VAL A 139 4.35 -4.01 -10.30
C VAL A 139 4.80 -4.52 -11.67
N ASN A 140 5.41 -5.70 -11.70
CA ASN A 140 5.98 -6.31 -12.91
C ASN A 140 6.83 -5.33 -13.74
N GLY A 141 7.67 -4.53 -13.05
CA GLY A 141 8.53 -3.52 -13.66
C GLY A 141 7.86 -2.17 -13.98
N TYR A 142 6.53 -2.06 -13.90
CA TYR A 142 5.80 -0.81 -14.14
C TYR A 142 5.64 -0.03 -12.84
N SER A 143 5.87 1.29 -12.90
CA SER A 143 5.66 2.17 -11.74
C SER A 143 4.18 2.25 -11.38
N TYR A 144 3.87 2.00 -10.12
CA TYR A 144 2.51 2.07 -9.57
C TYR A 144 2.53 2.57 -8.12
N ALA A 145 1.36 2.79 -7.55
CA ALA A 145 1.19 2.95 -6.13
C ALA A 145 0.09 1.99 -5.63
N SER A 146 0.39 1.19 -4.60
CA SER A 146 -0.53 0.16 -4.08
C SER A 146 -1.87 0.72 -3.59
N THR A 147 -1.88 1.98 -3.15
CA THR A 147 -3.03 2.63 -2.50
C THR A 147 -3.52 3.89 -3.23
N MET A 148 -2.96 4.26 -4.38
CA MET A 148 -3.35 5.47 -5.13
C MET A 148 -4.10 5.11 -6.41
N CYS A 149 -5.43 4.99 -6.33
CA CYS A 149 -6.27 4.62 -7.47
C CYS A 149 -6.15 5.59 -8.65
N ILE A 150 -6.08 6.91 -8.41
CA ILE A 150 -6.07 7.91 -9.50
C ILE A 150 -4.81 7.81 -10.38
N GLY A 151 -3.64 7.56 -9.80
CA GLY A 151 -2.39 7.38 -10.55
C GLY A 151 -2.44 6.12 -11.42
N ASN A 152 -2.91 5.03 -10.86
CA ASN A 152 -3.08 3.76 -11.56
C ASN A 152 -4.16 3.85 -12.66
N LEU A 153 -5.28 4.53 -12.39
CA LEU A 153 -6.36 4.76 -13.37
C LEU A 153 -5.83 5.54 -14.58
N ARG A 154 -5.12 6.65 -14.34
CA ARG A 154 -4.50 7.45 -15.40
C ARG A 154 -3.54 6.59 -16.24
N SER A 155 -2.63 5.85 -15.60
CA SER A 155 -1.62 5.06 -16.29
C SER A 155 -2.24 3.88 -17.05
N GLY A 156 -3.22 3.20 -16.46
CA GLY A 156 -3.95 2.09 -17.09
C GLY A 156 -4.75 2.56 -18.33
N THR A 157 -5.44 3.69 -18.21
CA THR A 157 -6.21 4.26 -19.33
C THR A 157 -5.29 4.74 -20.46
N ALA A 158 -4.14 5.35 -20.12
CA ALA A 158 -3.15 5.74 -21.11
C ALA A 158 -2.58 4.52 -21.86
N ALA A 159 -2.20 3.46 -21.15
CA ALA A 159 -1.72 2.22 -21.75
C ALA A 159 -2.79 1.57 -22.65
N LEU A 160 -4.04 1.53 -22.20
CA LEU A 160 -5.17 1.01 -22.98
C LEU A 160 -5.41 1.82 -24.25
N SER A 161 -5.31 3.15 -24.19
CA SER A 161 -5.40 4.04 -25.37
C SER A 161 -4.31 3.74 -26.41
N VAL A 162 -3.07 3.53 -25.94
CA VAL A 162 -1.95 3.13 -26.83
C VAL A 162 -2.21 1.74 -27.43
N TYR A 163 -2.72 0.80 -26.66
CA TYR A 163 -3.10 -0.52 -27.18
C TYR A 163 -4.13 -0.44 -28.30
N PHE A 164 -5.18 0.35 -28.18
CA PHE A 164 -6.17 0.51 -29.24
C PHE A 164 -5.60 1.11 -30.52
N ARG A 165 -4.58 1.99 -30.41
CA ARG A 165 -3.92 2.63 -31.54
C ARG A 165 -2.88 1.71 -32.19
N GLU A 166 -2.05 1.04 -31.39
CA GLU A 166 -0.86 0.34 -31.87
C GLU A 166 -1.00 -1.20 -31.84
N ARG A 167 -2.02 -1.75 -31.18
CA ARG A 167 -2.30 -3.18 -31.04
C ARG A 167 -1.16 -4.00 -30.44
N LYS A 168 -0.28 -3.38 -29.64
CA LYS A 168 0.83 -4.05 -28.96
C LYS A 168 0.35 -4.73 -27.68
N SER A 169 0.44 -6.06 -27.56
CA SER A 169 0.00 -6.85 -26.40
C SER A 169 0.59 -6.40 -25.08
N LYS A 170 1.84 -5.91 -25.09
CA LYS A 170 2.50 -5.37 -23.89
C LYS A 170 1.75 -4.19 -23.25
N GLN A 171 1.10 -3.35 -24.06
CA GLN A 171 0.32 -2.21 -23.56
C GLN A 171 -0.99 -2.68 -22.91
N LEU A 172 -1.61 -3.72 -23.46
CA LEU A 172 -2.78 -4.34 -22.84
C LEU A 172 -2.42 -4.98 -21.50
N GLU A 173 -1.32 -5.73 -21.46
CA GLU A 173 -0.81 -6.34 -20.23
C GLU A 173 -0.56 -5.27 -19.14
N GLN A 174 0.11 -4.18 -19.50
CA GLN A 174 0.35 -3.05 -18.60
C GLN A 174 -0.97 -2.45 -18.07
N ALA A 175 -1.96 -2.24 -18.94
CA ALA A 175 -3.27 -1.73 -18.53
C ALA A 175 -3.96 -2.69 -17.54
N MET A 176 -3.90 -4.01 -17.81
CA MET A 176 -4.48 -5.03 -16.93
C MET A 176 -3.86 -5.05 -15.54
N TYR A 177 -2.55 -4.82 -15.40
CA TYR A 177 -1.93 -4.69 -14.08
C TYR A 177 -2.49 -3.50 -13.31
N TYR A 178 -2.60 -2.32 -13.93
CA TYR A 178 -3.14 -1.14 -13.26
C TYR A 178 -4.61 -1.31 -12.85
N PHE A 179 -5.46 -1.80 -13.75
CA PHE A 179 -6.86 -2.05 -13.42
C PHE A 179 -7.04 -3.16 -12.39
N GLY A 180 -6.20 -4.21 -12.45
CA GLY A 180 -6.17 -5.26 -11.45
C GLY A 180 -5.83 -4.74 -10.04
N ILE A 181 -4.86 -3.84 -9.91
CA ILE A 181 -4.55 -3.19 -8.63
C ILE A 181 -5.72 -2.35 -8.12
N ILE A 182 -6.37 -1.56 -8.99
CA ILE A 182 -7.56 -0.77 -8.60
C ILE A 182 -8.69 -1.70 -8.14
N PHE A 183 -8.91 -2.80 -8.84
CA PHE A 183 -9.93 -3.80 -8.48
C PHE A 183 -9.64 -4.43 -7.10
N MET A 184 -8.39 -4.81 -6.84
CA MET A 184 -7.99 -5.37 -5.54
C MET A 184 -8.14 -4.33 -4.41
N PHE A 185 -7.79 -3.08 -4.66
CA PHE A 185 -8.04 -1.98 -3.71
C PHE A 185 -9.53 -1.82 -3.42
N ALA A 186 -10.37 -1.82 -4.46
CA ALA A 186 -11.83 -1.68 -4.31
C ALA A 186 -12.44 -2.86 -3.53
N LEU A 187 -11.97 -4.10 -3.79
CA LEU A 187 -12.38 -5.27 -3.00
C LEU A 187 -11.99 -5.11 -1.53
N GLY A 188 -10.75 -4.68 -1.25
CA GLY A 188 -10.28 -4.41 0.10
C GLY A 188 -11.13 -3.36 0.80
N ALA A 189 -11.44 -2.26 0.11
CA ALA A 189 -12.28 -1.19 0.65
C ALA A 189 -13.72 -1.67 0.93
N GLY A 190 -14.31 -2.45 0.03
CA GLY A 190 -15.63 -3.02 0.23
C GLY A 190 -15.70 -3.95 1.44
N ILE A 191 -14.72 -4.86 1.57
CA ILE A 191 -14.63 -5.78 2.73
C ILE A 191 -14.35 -4.99 4.00
N GLY A 192 -13.35 -4.09 3.98
CA GLY A 192 -12.93 -3.30 5.13
C GLY A 192 -14.04 -2.39 5.65
N GLY A 193 -14.77 -1.71 4.75
CA GLY A 193 -15.87 -0.83 5.12
C GLY A 193 -17.00 -1.59 5.83
N ASN A 194 -17.48 -2.68 5.21
CA ASN A 194 -18.57 -3.48 5.79
C ASN A 194 -18.18 -4.08 7.15
N LEU A 195 -17.01 -4.70 7.24
CA LEU A 195 -16.57 -5.33 8.49
C LEU A 195 -16.32 -4.31 9.60
N SER A 196 -15.76 -3.14 9.26
CA SER A 196 -15.48 -2.09 10.24
C SER A 196 -16.75 -1.47 10.82
N ILE A 197 -17.80 -1.31 10.00
CA ILE A 197 -19.12 -0.86 10.46
C ILE A 197 -19.74 -1.90 11.42
N CYS A 198 -19.65 -3.19 11.09
CA CYS A 198 -20.29 -4.24 11.87
C CYS A 198 -19.53 -4.59 13.16
N TYR A 199 -18.19 -4.60 13.11
CA TYR A 199 -17.36 -5.17 14.18
C TYR A 199 -16.35 -4.19 14.80
N GLY A 200 -16.30 -2.95 14.30
CA GLY A 200 -15.55 -1.85 14.89
C GLY A 200 -14.03 -1.90 14.70
N THR A 201 -13.30 -1.34 15.65
CA THR A 201 -11.90 -0.95 15.50
C THR A 201 -10.90 -2.12 15.41
N ARG A 202 -11.27 -3.32 15.86
CA ARG A 202 -10.39 -4.50 15.80
C ARG A 202 -10.27 -5.10 14.40
N MET A 203 -11.13 -4.70 13.47
CA MET A 203 -11.11 -5.24 12.11
C MET A 203 -9.85 -4.90 11.34
N ILE A 204 -9.07 -3.92 11.76
CA ILE A 204 -7.76 -3.63 11.17
C ILE A 204 -6.81 -4.85 11.15
N TRP A 205 -7.00 -5.81 12.04
CA TRP A 205 -6.19 -7.03 12.08
C TRP A 205 -6.36 -7.93 10.84
N ILE A 206 -7.48 -7.82 10.13
CA ILE A 206 -7.65 -8.51 8.84
C ILE A 206 -6.66 -7.94 7.80
N SER A 207 -6.47 -6.62 7.79
CA SER A 207 -5.42 -5.98 6.97
C SER A 207 -4.02 -6.51 7.33
N CYS A 208 -3.71 -6.69 8.61
CA CYS A 208 -2.47 -7.35 9.04
C CYS A 208 -2.34 -8.76 8.45
N GLY A 209 -3.44 -9.50 8.32
CA GLY A 209 -3.46 -10.82 7.67
C GLY A 209 -3.07 -10.74 6.18
N PHE A 210 -3.61 -9.78 5.43
CA PHE A 210 -3.23 -9.57 4.02
C PHE A 210 -1.75 -9.19 3.87
N LEU A 211 -1.25 -8.33 4.74
CA LEU A 211 0.17 -7.95 4.77
C LEU A 211 1.06 -9.13 5.16
N MET A 212 0.60 -10.01 6.06
CA MET A 212 1.34 -11.22 6.42
C MET A 212 1.45 -12.19 5.23
N VAL A 213 0.40 -12.33 4.42
CA VAL A 213 0.48 -13.12 3.17
C VAL A 213 1.53 -12.52 2.24
N SER A 214 1.50 -11.19 2.01
CA SER A 214 2.50 -10.49 1.22
C SER A 214 3.92 -10.70 1.75
N PHE A 215 4.10 -10.62 3.08
CA PHE A 215 5.37 -10.89 3.74
C PHE A 215 5.90 -12.30 3.49
N LEU A 216 5.02 -13.31 3.61
CA LEU A 216 5.38 -14.72 3.38
C LEU A 216 5.71 -15.00 1.90
N LEU A 217 4.99 -14.40 0.96
CA LEU A 217 5.27 -14.54 -0.48
C LEU A 217 6.69 -14.11 -0.82
N MET A 218 7.21 -13.05 -0.20
CA MET A 218 8.59 -12.60 -0.40
C MET A 218 9.65 -13.56 0.16
N PHE A 219 9.32 -14.43 1.12
CA PHE A 219 10.24 -15.47 1.62
C PHE A 219 10.35 -16.65 0.66
N VAL A 220 9.26 -17.03 -0.01
CA VAL A 220 9.24 -18.17 -0.93
C VAL A 220 10.24 -17.97 -2.09
N GLU A 221 10.37 -16.75 -2.58
CA GLU A 221 11.35 -16.42 -3.64
C GLU A 221 12.79 -16.61 -3.15
N LYS A 222 13.12 -16.10 -1.97
CA LYS A 222 14.47 -16.23 -1.42
C LYS A 222 14.88 -17.68 -1.23
N TYR A 223 13.94 -18.56 -0.89
CA TYR A 223 14.17 -19.98 -0.71
C TYR A 223 14.42 -20.69 -2.05
N LYS A 224 13.72 -20.34 -3.13
CA LYS A 224 13.93 -20.89 -4.48
C LYS A 224 15.31 -20.51 -5.02
N HIS A 225 15.70 -19.24 -4.98
CA HIS A 225 17.04 -18.79 -5.41
C HIS A 225 18.17 -19.51 -4.66
N PHE A 226 18.03 -19.68 -3.34
CA PHE A 226 19.05 -20.38 -2.55
C PHE A 226 19.22 -21.86 -2.95
N HIS A 227 18.13 -22.54 -3.32
CA HIS A 227 18.19 -23.94 -3.78
C HIS A 227 18.68 -24.08 -5.21
N GLU A 228 18.39 -23.15 -6.10
CA GLU A 228 18.90 -23.15 -7.48
C GLU A 228 20.41 -22.88 -7.52
N GLU A 229 20.92 -21.97 -6.70
CA GLU A 229 22.38 -21.72 -6.60
C GLU A 229 23.16 -22.89 -6.00
N ASN A 230 22.57 -23.61 -5.04
CA ASN A 230 23.24 -24.76 -4.38
C ASN A 230 22.98 -26.10 -5.08
N GLY A 231 21.97 -26.21 -5.93
CA GLY A 231 21.69 -27.42 -6.73
C GLY A 231 22.50 -27.51 -8.02
N ASN A 232 23.17 -26.43 -8.43
CA ASN A 232 24.05 -26.35 -9.59
C ASN A 232 25.56 -26.47 -9.23
N LYS A 233 25.90 -26.79 -8.00
CA LYS A 233 27.25 -27.14 -7.54
C LYS A 233 27.32 -28.63 -7.26
#